data_31f0e86291aa5d60405f448deb2fbfe5
#
_entry.id   31f0e86291aa5d60405f448deb2fbfe5
#
_cell.length_a   1.000
_cell.length_b   1.000
_cell.length_c   1.000
_cell.angle_alpha   90.00
_cell.angle_beta   90.00
_cell.angle_gamma   90.00
#
_symmetry.space_group_name_H-M   'P 1'
#
loop_
_entity.id
_entity.type
_entity.pdbx_description
1 polymer ?
#
loop_
_entity_poly.entity_id
_entity_poly.type
_entity_poly.pdbx_seq_one_letter_code
_entity_poly.pdbx_strand_id
1 'polypeptide(L)'
;MVVYALSFLGGYTKMNGVQKGMVFKVGNNLSTRKGENRETIVSWLGLSLLVGLVFILFSLFHQPMISQANEPTQEKHFMVYYRAWRDKTMQGVNTTLPDENWLTMHDIPYGIDIVNVFSYVPKGQEALAQPFYDTLKNEYAPALHARGVRLVRGIDYSELLKVPYAGTTPTEAEFDAYAKELLTKFVDDLGIDGLDIDMETRPSEKDIVLSNGVIRALSKYIGPKSGTDRPFLYDTNAEYLPPLQDVSDCFDFLAYQQYGSDDQRTQRALNNLSPVLNGERFVPGLTFPEEQDRNRWYDTKEPYMESNMYKVARYSYENNL
;
A
#
# COMPACT_ATOMS: atom_id res chain seq x y z
N MET A 1 -10.54 9.02 3.66
CA MET A 1 -9.50 8.22 2.98
C MET A 1 -9.58 6.83 3.57
N VAL A 2 -9.79 5.82 2.76
CA VAL A 2 -9.72 4.42 3.20
C VAL A 2 -8.30 3.96 2.90
N VAL A 3 -7.66 3.33 3.87
CA VAL A 3 -6.27 2.87 3.74
C VAL A 3 -6.24 1.37 3.91
N TYR A 4 -5.66 0.70 2.94
CA TYR A 4 -5.24 -0.68 3.07
C TYR A 4 -3.78 -0.68 3.50
N ALA A 5 -3.54 -1.03 4.77
CA ALA A 5 -2.19 -1.00 5.33
C ALA A 5 -1.58 -2.41 5.28
N LEU A 6 -0.61 -2.58 4.43
CA LEU A 6 0.38 -3.64 4.59
C LEU A 6 1.57 -3.04 5.35
N SER A 7 1.71 -3.47 6.58
CA SER A 7 2.74 -3.21 7.59
C SER A 7 3.89 -2.23 7.28
N PHE A 8 3.94 -1.11 8.01
CA PHE A 8 5.16 -0.39 8.32
C PHE A 8 5.35 -0.36 9.84
N LEU A 9 6.16 -1.27 10.37
CA LEU A 9 6.86 -1.11 11.64
C LEU A 9 8.37 -1.03 11.39
N GLY A 10 8.78 -0.05 10.59
CA GLY A 10 10.15 0.43 10.54
C GLY A 10 10.34 1.47 11.63
N GLY A 11 11.25 1.18 12.59
CA GLY A 11 11.42 1.94 13.82
C GLY A 11 11.54 3.45 13.62
N TYR A 12 10.64 4.21 14.18
CA TYR A 12 10.85 5.61 14.48
C TYR A 12 11.79 5.73 15.68
N THR A 13 13.09 5.77 15.41
CA THR A 13 14.05 6.33 16.38
C THR A 13 13.88 7.85 16.37
N LYS A 14 13.33 8.34 17.44
CA LYS A 14 13.19 9.76 17.74
C LYS A 14 14.58 10.40 17.79
N MET A 15 14.99 11.08 16.72
CA MET A 15 16.18 11.94 16.75
C MET A 15 15.83 13.26 17.43
N ASN A 16 15.88 13.26 18.75
CA ASN A 16 16.06 14.46 19.56
C ASN A 16 17.50 14.46 20.06
N GLY A 17 18.35 15.28 19.48
CA GLY A 17 19.71 15.44 19.93
C GLY A 17 20.41 16.59 19.23
N VAL A 18 20.24 17.78 19.79
CA VAL A 18 21.09 18.93 19.47
C VAL A 18 22.53 18.57 19.79
N GLN A 19 23.37 18.38 18.80
CA GLN A 19 24.82 18.27 19.00
C GLN A 19 25.38 19.67 19.29
N LYS A 20 25.69 19.93 20.57
CA LYS A 20 26.63 20.98 20.96
C LYS A 20 28.03 20.51 20.64
N GLY A 21 28.70 21.21 19.75
CA GLY A 21 30.10 21.00 19.40
C GLY A 21 31.00 21.12 20.60
N MET A 22 31.79 20.08 20.86
CA MET A 22 32.87 20.11 21.84
C MET A 22 34.18 20.37 21.10
N VAL A 23 34.71 21.60 21.26
CA VAL A 23 36.01 22.00 20.75
C VAL A 23 37.07 21.47 21.68
N PHE A 24 37.88 20.54 21.27
CA PHE A 24 39.09 20.15 21.99
C PHE A 24 40.23 21.09 21.63
N LYS A 25 40.67 21.86 22.58
CA LYS A 25 41.92 22.67 22.51
C LYS A 25 43.10 21.76 22.87
N VAL A 26 43.95 21.49 21.92
CA VAL A 26 45.25 20.83 22.16
C VAL A 26 46.23 21.88 22.61
N GLY A 27 46.62 21.81 23.89
CA GLY A 27 47.71 22.61 24.43
C GLY A 27 49.05 21.91 24.27
N ASN A 28 49.92 22.48 23.46
CA ASN A 28 51.35 22.09 23.40
C ASN A 28 52.07 22.59 24.66
N ASN A 29 52.59 21.67 25.46
CA ASN A 29 53.68 21.93 26.37
C ASN A 29 54.77 20.87 26.21
N LEU A 30 55.81 21.24 25.47
CA LEU A 30 57.08 20.51 25.46
C LEU A 30 57.87 20.91 26.69
N SER A 31 58.05 19.99 27.61
CA SER A 31 59.05 20.10 28.67
C SER A 31 60.04 18.92 28.54
N THR A 32 61.25 19.26 28.23
CA THR A 32 62.39 18.35 28.14
C THR A 32 62.73 17.78 29.53
N ARG A 33 62.73 16.47 29.68
CA ARG A 33 63.47 15.80 30.75
C ARG A 33 64.34 14.69 30.19
N LYS A 34 65.65 14.89 30.42
CA LYS A 34 66.72 13.96 30.11
C LYS A 34 66.75 12.86 31.20
N GLY A 35 66.90 11.59 30.77
CA GLY A 35 67.40 10.52 31.60
C GLY A 35 66.33 9.52 32.11
N GLU A 36 65.99 8.55 31.31
CA GLU A 36 65.36 7.32 31.81
C GLU A 36 66.09 6.07 31.28
N ASN A 37 66.29 5.12 32.22
CA ASN A 37 67.08 3.92 32.04
C ASN A 37 66.48 2.94 30.99
N ARG A 38 67.38 2.26 30.27
CA ARG A 38 67.11 1.29 29.21
C ARG A 38 66.16 0.13 29.63
N GLU A 39 66.11 -0.21 30.90
CA GLU A 39 65.27 -1.31 31.43
C GLU A 39 63.78 -0.94 31.49
N THR A 40 63.44 0.34 31.69
CA THR A 40 62.01 0.80 31.72
C THR A 40 61.37 0.81 30.34
N ILE A 41 62.15 1.02 29.28
CA ILE A 41 61.64 1.08 27.89
C ILE A 41 61.23 -0.31 27.41
N VAL A 42 61.94 -1.37 27.77
CA VAL A 42 61.63 -2.76 27.41
C VAL A 42 60.32 -3.22 28.08
N SER A 43 60.10 -2.81 29.35
CA SER A 43 58.89 -3.11 30.09
C SER A 43 57.64 -2.43 29.49
N TRP A 44 57.74 -1.17 29.06
CA TRP A 44 56.65 -0.44 28.44
C TRP A 44 56.28 -0.94 27.02
N LEU A 45 57.28 -1.39 26.24
CA LEU A 45 57.05 -2.01 24.93
C LEU A 45 56.35 -3.39 25.08
N GLY A 46 56.71 -4.19 26.08
CA GLY A 46 56.03 -5.45 26.38
C GLY A 46 54.58 -5.29 26.81
N LEU A 47 54.31 -4.26 27.65
CA LEU A 47 52.97 -3.98 28.12
C LEU A 47 52.05 -3.43 26.98
N SER A 48 52.62 -2.58 26.12
CA SER A 48 51.88 -2.04 24.94
C SER A 48 51.55 -3.13 23.93
N LEU A 49 52.45 -4.08 23.69
CA LEU A 49 52.17 -5.24 22.81
C LEU A 49 51.10 -6.18 23.44
N LEU A 50 51.12 -6.40 24.72
CA LEU A 50 50.10 -7.23 25.40
C LEU A 50 48.74 -6.58 25.37
N VAL A 51 48.63 -5.26 25.61
CA VAL A 51 47.40 -4.50 25.54
C VAL A 51 46.87 -4.47 24.10
N GLY A 52 47.76 -4.29 23.10
CA GLY A 52 47.39 -4.36 21.68
C GLY A 52 46.81 -5.74 21.28
N LEU A 53 47.44 -6.82 21.76
CA LEU A 53 47.00 -8.20 21.49
C LEU A 53 45.63 -8.49 22.13
N VAL A 54 45.41 -8.02 23.36
CA VAL A 54 44.11 -8.14 24.05
C VAL A 54 43.02 -7.36 23.32
N PHE A 55 43.32 -6.17 22.82
CA PHE A 55 42.34 -5.39 22.00
C PHE A 55 42.01 -6.06 20.67
N ILE A 56 43.00 -6.65 20.00
CA ILE A 56 42.79 -7.41 18.76
C ILE A 56 41.94 -8.64 19.03
N LEU A 57 42.24 -9.42 20.10
CA LEU A 57 41.45 -10.57 20.49
C LEU A 57 40.02 -10.17 20.89
N PHE A 58 39.86 -9.07 21.65
CA PHE A 58 38.55 -8.56 22.02
C PHE A 58 37.73 -8.12 20.79
N SER A 59 38.39 -7.51 19.78
CA SER A 59 37.75 -7.13 18.52
C SER A 59 37.34 -8.33 17.66
N LEU A 60 38.09 -9.42 17.71
CA LEU A 60 37.77 -10.65 16.99
C LEU A 60 36.62 -11.44 17.64
N PHE A 61 36.45 -11.34 18.96
CA PHE A 61 35.36 -11.99 19.68
C PHE A 61 34.11 -11.13 19.86
N HIS A 62 34.21 -9.81 19.64
CA HIS A 62 33.11 -8.85 19.63
C HIS A 62 32.78 -8.37 18.21
N GLN A 63 32.89 -9.25 17.24
CA GLN A 63 32.11 -9.00 15.99
C GLN A 63 30.64 -9.05 16.45
N PRO A 64 29.88 -7.94 16.26
CA PRO A 64 28.44 -8.05 16.40
C PRO A 64 28.05 -9.19 15.46
N MET A 65 27.47 -10.25 16.01
CA MET A 65 26.68 -11.16 15.21
C MET A 65 25.56 -10.27 14.63
N ILE A 66 25.82 -9.71 13.46
CA ILE A 66 24.75 -9.24 12.60
C ILE A 66 24.01 -10.53 12.29
N SER A 67 23.01 -10.85 13.11
CA SER A 67 21.94 -11.70 12.69
C SER A 67 21.51 -11.11 11.34
N GLN A 68 21.86 -11.78 10.24
CA GLN A 68 21.12 -11.65 9.03
C GLN A 68 19.73 -12.18 9.40
N ALA A 69 18.89 -11.33 10.01
CA ALA A 69 17.47 -11.47 9.86
C ALA A 69 17.31 -11.57 8.34
N ASN A 70 16.84 -12.71 7.86
CA ASN A 70 16.32 -12.80 6.52
C ASN A 70 15.23 -11.73 6.46
N GLU A 71 15.59 -10.55 5.95
CA GLU A 71 14.61 -9.54 5.60
C GLU A 71 13.58 -10.26 4.73
N PRO A 72 12.31 -10.21 5.07
CA PRO A 72 11.30 -10.77 4.19
C PRO A 72 11.49 -10.11 2.83
N THR A 73 11.87 -10.90 1.85
CA THR A 73 12.15 -10.44 0.48
C THR A 73 10.88 -9.99 -0.25
N GLN A 74 9.73 -10.07 0.41
CA GLN A 74 8.44 -9.68 -0.15
C GLN A 74 8.27 -8.17 -0.04
N GLU A 75 8.11 -7.54 -1.18
CA GLU A 75 7.76 -6.12 -1.27
C GLU A 75 6.38 -5.92 -0.63
N LYS A 76 6.29 -4.98 0.33
CA LYS A 76 5.04 -4.64 1.00
C LYS A 76 4.42 -3.43 0.31
N HIS A 77 3.15 -3.51 -0.02
CA HIS A 77 2.42 -2.44 -0.68
C HIS A 77 1.55 -1.67 0.31
N PHE A 78 1.49 -0.36 0.14
CA PHE A 78 0.59 0.50 0.88
C PHE A 78 -0.37 1.21 -0.08
N MET A 79 -1.65 0.81 -0.04
CA MET A 79 -2.68 1.29 -0.94
C MET A 79 -3.64 2.24 -0.23
N VAL A 80 -4.10 3.28 -0.92
CA VAL A 80 -5.12 4.21 -0.43
C VAL A 80 -6.24 4.40 -1.46
N TYR A 81 -7.46 4.61 -0.95
CA TYR A 81 -8.61 5.03 -1.75
C TYR A 81 -8.74 6.54 -1.67
N TYR A 82 -8.51 7.22 -2.80
CA TYR A 82 -8.68 8.64 -2.93
C TYR A 82 -10.11 8.96 -3.35
N ARG A 83 -10.87 9.60 -2.47
CA ARG A 83 -12.26 10.01 -2.77
C ARG A 83 -12.25 11.21 -3.69
N ALA A 84 -12.39 10.97 -4.98
CA ALA A 84 -12.29 11.99 -6.01
C ALA A 84 -13.31 13.14 -5.85
N TRP A 85 -14.50 12.85 -5.31
CA TRP A 85 -15.51 13.90 -5.04
C TRP A 85 -15.13 14.89 -3.93
N ARG A 86 -14.01 14.68 -3.25
CA ARG A 86 -13.41 15.62 -2.27
C ARG A 86 -12.23 16.38 -2.86
N ASP A 87 -11.90 16.15 -4.13
CA ASP A 87 -10.87 16.91 -4.82
C ASP A 87 -11.34 18.34 -5.13
N LYS A 88 -10.40 19.29 -5.03
CA LYS A 88 -10.67 20.71 -5.37
C LYS A 88 -11.23 20.93 -6.76
N THR A 89 -10.89 20.05 -7.69
CA THR A 89 -11.31 20.13 -9.10
C THR A 89 -12.65 19.47 -9.36
N MET A 90 -13.23 18.73 -8.40
CA MET A 90 -14.54 18.08 -8.52
C MET A 90 -15.63 18.83 -7.71
N GLN A 91 -15.75 20.11 -7.92
CA GLN A 91 -16.73 20.95 -7.21
C GLN A 91 -18.17 20.61 -7.63
N GLY A 92 -19.06 20.57 -6.66
CA GLY A 92 -20.51 20.37 -6.89
C GLY A 92 -20.95 18.92 -7.07
N VAL A 93 -20.01 17.96 -7.11
CA VAL A 93 -20.32 16.53 -7.14
C VAL A 93 -20.50 16.01 -5.71
N ASN A 94 -21.57 15.25 -5.47
CA ASN A 94 -21.85 14.62 -4.17
C ASN A 94 -21.82 15.59 -2.98
N THR A 95 -22.54 16.68 -3.07
CA THR A 95 -22.53 17.84 -2.14
C THR A 95 -23.28 17.61 -0.82
N THR A 96 -23.60 16.38 -0.43
CA THR A 96 -24.23 16.10 0.86
C THR A 96 -23.35 16.41 2.06
N LEU A 97 -22.04 16.63 1.82
CA LEU A 97 -21.08 17.06 2.83
C LEU A 97 -20.99 18.59 2.83
N PRO A 98 -21.03 19.24 4.00
CA PRO A 98 -21.13 20.71 4.10
C PRO A 98 -19.82 21.45 3.79
N ASP A 99 -18.69 20.73 3.75
CA ASP A 99 -17.38 21.36 3.61
C ASP A 99 -17.01 21.52 2.13
N GLU A 100 -16.31 22.61 1.83
CA GLU A 100 -15.68 22.79 0.52
C GLU A 100 -14.64 21.68 0.26
N ASN A 101 -14.47 21.32 -1.01
CA ASN A 101 -13.42 20.42 -1.42
C ASN A 101 -12.05 21.09 -1.24
N TRP A 102 -11.15 20.46 -0.49
CA TRP A 102 -9.84 21.04 -0.20
C TRP A 102 -8.67 20.14 -0.57
N LEU A 103 -8.92 18.86 -0.87
CA LEU A 103 -7.88 17.89 -1.21
C LEU A 103 -7.41 18.02 -2.65
N THR A 104 -6.17 17.62 -2.88
CA THR A 104 -5.62 17.34 -4.20
C THR A 104 -4.88 16.00 -4.15
N MET A 105 -4.67 15.35 -5.30
CA MET A 105 -3.86 14.13 -5.31
C MET A 105 -2.36 14.40 -5.05
N HIS A 106 -1.91 15.65 -5.10
CA HIS A 106 -0.56 16.04 -4.65
C HIS A 106 -0.37 15.89 -3.13
N ASP A 107 -1.47 15.90 -2.36
CA ASP A 107 -1.45 15.72 -0.90
C ASP A 107 -1.25 14.24 -0.48
N ILE A 108 -1.19 13.31 -1.45
CA ILE A 108 -0.93 11.89 -1.18
C ILE A 108 0.48 11.73 -0.61
N PRO A 109 0.63 11.14 0.59
CA PRO A 109 1.92 10.99 1.25
C PRO A 109 2.92 10.15 0.46
N TYR A 110 4.22 10.38 0.70
CA TYR A 110 5.26 9.45 0.25
C TYR A 110 5.14 8.12 1.01
N GLY A 111 5.48 7.02 0.32
CA GLY A 111 5.33 5.67 0.85
C GLY A 111 3.99 5.01 0.52
N ILE A 112 3.10 5.72 -0.18
CA ILE A 112 1.96 5.13 -0.87
C ILE A 112 2.44 4.70 -2.25
N ASP A 113 2.20 3.48 -2.64
CA ASP A 113 2.61 2.89 -3.93
C ASP A 113 1.43 2.53 -4.83
N ILE A 114 0.22 2.40 -4.28
CA ILE A 114 -1.01 2.21 -5.05
C ILE A 114 -2.08 3.20 -4.59
N VAL A 115 -2.71 3.89 -5.54
CA VAL A 115 -3.84 4.78 -5.27
C VAL A 115 -5.05 4.34 -6.09
N ASN A 116 -6.13 3.99 -5.41
CA ASN A 116 -7.43 3.84 -6.06
C ASN A 116 -8.07 5.21 -6.24
N VAL A 117 -8.28 5.61 -7.48
CA VAL A 117 -9.07 6.80 -7.84
C VAL A 117 -10.54 6.44 -7.69
N PHE A 118 -11.01 6.46 -6.43
CA PHE A 118 -12.37 6.09 -6.09
C PHE A 118 -13.29 7.29 -6.37
N SER A 119 -14.13 7.14 -7.39
CA SER A 119 -15.00 8.21 -7.83
C SER A 119 -16.41 7.70 -8.07
N TYR A 120 -17.34 8.25 -7.33
CA TYR A 120 -18.76 8.09 -7.56
C TYR A 120 -19.32 9.42 -8.12
N VAL A 121 -19.83 9.36 -9.32
CA VAL A 121 -20.46 10.52 -9.97
C VAL A 121 -21.93 10.21 -10.18
N PRO A 122 -22.85 10.90 -9.49
CA PRO A 122 -24.28 10.72 -9.70
C PRO A 122 -24.68 11.05 -11.14
N LYS A 123 -25.65 10.33 -11.66
CA LYS A 123 -26.18 10.56 -13.02
C LYS A 123 -26.60 12.02 -13.22
N GLY A 124 -26.13 12.62 -14.30
CA GLY A 124 -26.37 14.03 -14.64
C GLY A 124 -25.36 15.01 -14.03
N GLN A 125 -24.36 14.52 -13.28
CA GLN A 125 -23.27 15.34 -12.73
C GLN A 125 -21.93 15.09 -13.46
N GLU A 126 -21.92 14.38 -14.55
CA GLU A 126 -20.71 13.98 -15.29
C GLU A 126 -19.88 15.20 -15.71
N ALA A 127 -20.56 16.27 -16.15
CA ALA A 127 -19.90 17.53 -16.53
C ALA A 127 -19.18 18.22 -15.35
N LEU A 128 -19.68 18.07 -14.13
CA LEU A 128 -19.06 18.61 -12.93
C LEU A 128 -17.81 17.81 -12.52
N ALA A 129 -17.73 16.53 -12.89
CA ALA A 129 -16.60 15.68 -12.61
C ALA A 129 -15.47 15.80 -13.66
N GLN A 130 -15.78 16.33 -14.86
CA GLN A 130 -14.82 16.41 -15.96
C GLN A 130 -13.53 17.17 -15.61
N PRO A 131 -13.57 18.33 -14.90
CA PRO A 131 -12.35 19.03 -14.51
C PRO A 131 -11.38 18.17 -13.67
N PHE A 132 -11.92 17.28 -12.82
CA PHE A 132 -11.08 16.34 -12.09
C PHE A 132 -10.42 15.33 -13.03
N TYR A 133 -11.16 14.73 -13.95
CA TYR A 133 -10.59 13.74 -14.87
C TYR A 133 -9.55 14.34 -15.82
N ASP A 134 -9.76 15.59 -16.24
CA ASP A 134 -8.77 16.33 -17.04
C ASP A 134 -7.50 16.59 -16.22
N THR A 135 -7.62 16.98 -14.95
CA THR A 135 -6.48 17.18 -14.04
C THR A 135 -5.81 15.86 -13.71
N LEU A 136 -6.61 14.79 -13.49
CA LEU A 136 -6.06 13.44 -13.25
C LEU A 136 -5.12 13.03 -14.38
N LYS A 137 -5.60 13.12 -15.63
CA LYS A 137 -4.84 12.71 -16.81
C LYS A 137 -3.60 13.56 -17.06
N ASN A 138 -3.75 14.88 -16.96
CA ASN A 138 -2.73 15.82 -17.44
C ASN A 138 -1.72 16.24 -16.35
N GLU A 139 -2.06 16.07 -15.07
CA GLU A 139 -1.26 16.56 -13.96
C GLU A 139 -1.02 15.50 -12.89
N TYR A 140 -2.07 14.95 -12.28
CA TYR A 140 -1.93 14.06 -11.13
C TYR A 140 -1.28 12.72 -11.48
N ALA A 141 -1.73 12.05 -12.54
CA ALA A 141 -1.18 10.76 -12.93
C ALA A 141 0.30 10.87 -13.32
N PRO A 142 0.75 11.82 -14.18
CA PRO A 142 2.17 11.99 -14.45
C PRO A 142 3.02 12.28 -13.19
N ALA A 143 2.50 13.11 -12.26
CA ALA A 143 3.22 13.45 -11.04
C ALA A 143 3.36 12.26 -10.08
N LEU A 144 2.33 11.43 -9.95
CA LEU A 144 2.33 10.24 -9.10
C LEU A 144 3.16 9.10 -9.73
N HIS A 145 3.08 8.90 -11.05
CA HIS A 145 3.94 7.96 -11.78
C HIS A 145 5.42 8.31 -11.62
N ALA A 146 5.77 9.59 -11.64
CA ALA A 146 7.16 10.03 -11.39
C ALA A 146 7.65 9.68 -9.97
N ARG A 147 6.74 9.41 -9.02
CA ARG A 147 7.02 8.92 -7.66
C ARG A 147 6.99 7.39 -7.54
N GLY A 148 6.74 6.66 -8.63
CA GLY A 148 6.57 5.22 -8.65
C GLY A 148 5.20 4.74 -8.15
N VAL A 149 4.21 5.64 -8.00
CA VAL A 149 2.85 5.31 -7.57
C VAL A 149 2.05 4.78 -8.75
N ARG A 150 1.36 3.67 -8.57
CA ARG A 150 0.39 3.13 -9.53
C ARG A 150 -1.01 3.61 -9.22
N LEU A 151 -1.78 3.87 -10.25
CA LEU A 151 -3.15 4.37 -10.14
C LEU A 151 -4.13 3.35 -10.68
N VAL A 152 -5.13 2.98 -9.88
CA VAL A 152 -6.22 2.10 -10.31
C VAL A 152 -7.56 2.82 -10.22
N ARG A 153 -8.50 2.42 -11.03
CA ARG A 153 -9.89 2.90 -10.98
C ARG A 153 -10.77 1.86 -10.33
N GLY A 154 -11.44 2.23 -9.23
CA GLY A 154 -12.53 1.43 -8.67
C GLY A 154 -13.75 1.47 -9.58
N ILE A 155 -14.27 0.33 -9.97
CA ILE A 155 -15.53 0.19 -10.70
C ILE A 155 -16.46 -0.76 -9.97
N ASP A 156 -17.75 -0.44 -9.96
CA ASP A 156 -18.78 -1.29 -9.36
C ASP A 156 -18.89 -2.63 -10.12
N TYR A 157 -19.06 -3.73 -9.39
CA TYR A 157 -19.21 -5.06 -9.97
C TYR A 157 -20.27 -5.14 -11.07
N SER A 158 -21.35 -4.35 -10.97
CA SER A 158 -22.40 -4.31 -11.98
C SER A 158 -21.92 -3.83 -13.35
N GLU A 159 -20.78 -3.13 -13.44
CA GLU A 159 -20.19 -2.78 -14.74
C GLU A 159 -19.79 -4.04 -15.51
N LEU A 160 -19.34 -5.11 -14.84
CA LEU A 160 -19.00 -6.38 -15.48
C LEU A 160 -20.20 -7.11 -16.08
N LEU A 161 -21.42 -6.76 -15.67
CA LEU A 161 -22.65 -7.40 -16.11
C LEU A 161 -23.23 -6.75 -17.37
N LYS A 162 -22.67 -5.64 -17.84
CA LYS A 162 -23.17 -4.84 -18.98
C LYS A 162 -22.60 -5.26 -20.33
N VAL A 163 -21.89 -6.40 -20.38
CA VAL A 163 -21.34 -6.91 -21.63
C VAL A 163 -22.45 -7.06 -22.69
N PRO A 164 -22.33 -6.40 -23.87
CA PRO A 164 -23.30 -6.53 -24.92
C PRO A 164 -23.09 -7.84 -25.68
N TYR A 165 -24.18 -8.59 -25.91
CA TYR A 165 -24.17 -9.81 -26.71
C TYR A 165 -25.51 -10.07 -27.39
N ALA A 166 -25.47 -10.77 -28.52
CA ALA A 166 -26.67 -11.03 -29.32
C ALA A 166 -27.29 -12.43 -29.07
N GLY A 167 -26.50 -13.39 -28.54
CA GLY A 167 -26.91 -14.76 -28.30
C GLY A 167 -27.55 -15.00 -26.94
N THR A 168 -27.55 -16.24 -26.48
CA THR A 168 -27.96 -16.61 -25.12
C THR A 168 -26.88 -16.38 -24.08
N THR A 169 -25.62 -16.41 -24.52
CA THR A 169 -24.41 -16.15 -23.71
C THR A 169 -23.41 -15.39 -24.58
N PRO A 170 -22.60 -14.50 -24.00
CA PRO A 170 -21.52 -13.84 -24.74
C PRO A 170 -20.51 -14.83 -25.29
N THR A 171 -19.98 -14.56 -26.44
CA THR A 171 -18.82 -15.22 -27.02
C THR A 171 -17.52 -14.68 -26.41
N GLU A 172 -16.41 -15.40 -26.57
CA GLU A 172 -15.09 -14.90 -26.15
C GLU A 172 -14.72 -13.57 -26.84
N ALA A 173 -15.12 -13.38 -28.09
CA ALA A 173 -14.87 -12.14 -28.83
C ALA A 173 -15.67 -10.97 -28.27
N GLU A 174 -16.92 -11.20 -27.83
CA GLU A 174 -17.74 -10.16 -27.18
C GLU A 174 -17.21 -9.81 -25.80
N PHE A 175 -16.77 -10.77 -25.00
CA PHE A 175 -16.06 -10.52 -23.75
C PHE A 175 -14.78 -9.70 -23.97
N ASP A 176 -13.96 -10.04 -24.94
CA ASP A 176 -12.71 -9.35 -25.24
C ASP A 176 -12.94 -7.91 -25.74
N ALA A 177 -13.94 -7.72 -26.59
CA ALA A 177 -14.34 -6.39 -27.07
C ALA A 177 -14.80 -5.50 -25.89
N TYR A 178 -15.60 -6.05 -24.98
CA TYR A 178 -16.09 -5.32 -23.83
C TYR A 178 -14.98 -5.03 -22.79
N ALA A 179 -14.07 -5.97 -22.58
CA ALA A 179 -12.90 -5.74 -21.74
C ALA A 179 -12.05 -4.56 -22.25
N LYS A 180 -11.85 -4.46 -23.56
CA LYS A 180 -11.14 -3.31 -24.17
C LYS A 180 -11.91 -2.00 -24.00
N GLU A 181 -13.24 -2.03 -24.13
CA GLU A 181 -14.09 -0.86 -23.89
C GLU A 181 -13.94 -0.37 -22.44
N LEU A 182 -14.00 -1.29 -21.45
CA LEU A 182 -13.80 -0.96 -20.04
C LEU A 182 -12.40 -0.36 -19.77
N LEU A 183 -11.36 -0.97 -20.35
CA LEU A 183 -9.99 -0.46 -20.21
C LEU A 183 -9.84 0.92 -20.84
N THR A 184 -10.35 1.13 -22.05
CA THR A 184 -10.32 2.45 -22.69
C THR A 184 -10.99 3.49 -21.82
N LYS A 185 -12.23 3.23 -21.38
CA LYS A 185 -13.06 4.18 -20.62
C LYS A 185 -12.53 4.49 -19.23
N PHE A 186 -12.11 3.45 -18.49
CA PHE A 186 -11.80 3.59 -17.07
C PHE A 186 -10.31 3.67 -16.74
N VAL A 187 -9.44 3.40 -17.71
CA VAL A 187 -7.99 3.35 -17.51
C VAL A 187 -7.27 4.23 -18.50
N ASP A 188 -7.31 3.89 -19.80
CA ASP A 188 -6.46 4.51 -20.81
C ASP A 188 -6.85 5.98 -21.05
N ASP A 189 -8.14 6.29 -21.13
CA ASP A 189 -8.64 7.67 -21.29
C ASP A 189 -8.31 8.56 -20.09
N LEU A 190 -8.14 7.96 -18.91
CA LEU A 190 -7.77 8.66 -17.66
C LEU A 190 -6.26 8.74 -17.44
N GLY A 191 -5.45 8.04 -18.23
CA GLY A 191 -3.99 8.00 -18.10
C GLY A 191 -3.51 7.29 -16.83
N ILE A 192 -4.25 6.28 -16.35
CA ILE A 192 -3.93 5.48 -15.16
C ILE A 192 -3.63 4.03 -15.53
N ASP A 193 -3.33 3.17 -14.54
CA ASP A 193 -2.66 1.91 -14.81
C ASP A 193 -3.59 0.70 -14.82
N GLY A 194 -4.62 0.65 -13.97
CA GLY A 194 -5.40 -0.57 -13.82
C GLY A 194 -6.80 -0.37 -13.25
N LEU A 195 -7.42 -1.49 -12.90
CA LEU A 195 -8.78 -1.57 -12.36
C LEU A 195 -8.80 -2.22 -10.98
N ASP A 196 -9.80 -1.82 -10.20
CA ASP A 196 -10.21 -2.48 -8.97
C ASP A 196 -11.73 -2.76 -9.05
N ILE A 197 -12.13 -4.00 -8.82
CA ILE A 197 -13.53 -4.41 -8.87
C ILE A 197 -14.14 -4.33 -7.47
N ASP A 198 -15.02 -3.36 -7.24
CA ASP A 198 -15.75 -3.17 -6.00
C ASP A 198 -16.95 -4.13 -5.95
N MET A 199 -16.77 -5.23 -5.20
CA MET A 199 -17.70 -6.34 -5.10
C MET A 199 -18.39 -6.37 -3.74
N GLU A 200 -19.54 -5.75 -3.64
CA GLU A 200 -20.32 -5.65 -2.38
C GLU A 200 -21.71 -6.30 -2.48
N THR A 201 -21.93 -7.20 -3.43
CA THR A 201 -23.23 -7.80 -3.70
C THR A 201 -23.18 -9.34 -3.67
N ARG A 202 -24.33 -9.95 -3.79
CA ARG A 202 -24.48 -11.42 -3.97
C ARG A 202 -25.09 -11.70 -5.34
N PRO A 203 -24.29 -11.84 -6.38
CA PRO A 203 -24.76 -12.07 -7.74
C PRO A 203 -25.42 -13.45 -7.89
N SER A 204 -26.32 -13.55 -8.87
CA SER A 204 -26.85 -14.85 -9.32
C SER A 204 -25.78 -15.66 -10.05
N GLU A 205 -26.00 -16.96 -10.22
CA GLU A 205 -25.11 -17.82 -11.02
C GLU A 205 -24.91 -17.29 -12.44
N LYS A 206 -25.95 -16.74 -13.06
CA LYS A 206 -25.89 -16.10 -14.36
C LYS A 206 -24.95 -14.89 -14.36
N ASP A 207 -25.07 -14.05 -13.35
CA ASP A 207 -24.20 -12.86 -13.22
C ASP A 207 -22.74 -13.25 -12.99
N ILE A 208 -22.49 -14.32 -12.21
CA ILE A 208 -21.15 -14.88 -12.00
C ILE A 208 -20.54 -15.37 -13.32
N VAL A 209 -21.31 -16.05 -14.16
CA VAL A 209 -20.82 -16.47 -15.48
C VAL A 209 -20.43 -15.27 -16.34
N LEU A 210 -21.26 -14.21 -16.36
CA LEU A 210 -20.98 -12.99 -17.12
C LEU A 210 -19.75 -12.27 -16.59
N SER A 211 -19.70 -11.99 -15.30
CA SER A 211 -18.57 -11.28 -14.67
C SER A 211 -17.25 -12.06 -14.83
N ASN A 212 -17.27 -13.37 -14.62
CA ASN A 212 -16.07 -14.20 -14.78
C ASN A 212 -15.57 -14.21 -16.23
N GLY A 213 -16.46 -14.16 -17.21
CA GLY A 213 -16.10 -14.01 -18.63
C GLY A 213 -15.37 -12.69 -18.89
N VAL A 214 -15.90 -11.58 -18.36
CA VAL A 214 -15.28 -10.24 -18.48
C VAL A 214 -13.96 -10.18 -17.71
N ILE A 215 -13.89 -10.71 -16.48
CA ILE A 215 -12.66 -10.75 -15.67
C ILE A 215 -11.55 -11.52 -16.41
N ARG A 216 -11.85 -12.70 -16.95
CA ARG A 216 -10.88 -13.46 -17.75
C ARG A 216 -10.44 -12.69 -19.00
N ALA A 217 -11.31 -11.97 -19.65
CA ALA A 217 -10.96 -11.13 -20.80
C ALA A 217 -10.06 -9.95 -20.38
N LEU A 218 -10.38 -9.26 -19.29
CA LEU A 218 -9.55 -8.19 -18.70
C LEU A 218 -8.17 -8.69 -18.32
N SER A 219 -8.07 -9.89 -17.75
CA SER A 219 -6.79 -10.48 -17.29
C SER A 219 -5.78 -10.76 -18.41
N LYS A 220 -6.18 -10.65 -19.67
CA LYS A 220 -5.26 -10.67 -20.81
C LYS A 220 -4.46 -9.36 -20.95
N TYR A 221 -4.92 -8.26 -20.35
CA TYR A 221 -4.39 -6.90 -20.52
C TYR A 221 -3.87 -6.27 -19.25
N ILE A 222 -4.41 -6.66 -18.09
CA ILE A 222 -4.06 -6.18 -16.76
C ILE A 222 -3.98 -7.35 -15.76
N GLY A 223 -3.28 -7.16 -14.64
CA GLY A 223 -3.12 -8.18 -13.62
C GLY A 223 -2.04 -9.22 -13.93
N PRO A 224 -1.87 -10.22 -13.06
CA PRO A 224 -0.72 -11.12 -13.06
C PRO A 224 -0.63 -12.02 -14.31
N LYS A 225 -1.72 -12.22 -15.04
CA LYS A 225 -1.75 -13.04 -16.26
C LYS A 225 -1.41 -12.27 -17.53
N SER A 226 -1.41 -10.94 -17.47
CA SER A 226 -1.21 -10.08 -18.65
C SER A 226 0.23 -10.00 -19.13
N GLY A 227 1.19 -10.26 -18.24
CA GLY A 227 2.60 -10.00 -18.47
C GLY A 227 2.96 -8.50 -18.46
N THR A 228 2.07 -7.65 -17.96
CA THR A 228 2.27 -6.20 -17.80
C THR A 228 2.35 -5.84 -16.32
N ASP A 229 2.81 -4.62 -16.00
CA ASP A 229 2.81 -4.07 -14.64
C ASP A 229 1.49 -3.36 -14.29
N ARG A 230 0.43 -3.57 -15.06
CA ARG A 230 -0.88 -2.92 -14.88
C ARG A 230 -1.69 -3.66 -13.82
N PRO A 231 -2.01 -3.05 -12.66
CA PRO A 231 -2.70 -3.73 -11.57
C PRO A 231 -4.14 -4.12 -11.93
N PHE A 232 -4.55 -5.30 -11.44
CA PHE A 232 -5.94 -5.74 -11.45
C PHE A 232 -6.31 -6.23 -10.06
N LEU A 233 -7.18 -5.50 -9.38
CA LEU A 233 -7.53 -5.71 -7.99
C LEU A 233 -8.99 -6.15 -7.85
N TYR A 234 -9.29 -6.74 -6.70
CA TYR A 234 -10.63 -7.13 -6.30
C TYR A 234 -10.89 -6.66 -4.88
N ASP A 235 -11.86 -5.80 -4.69
CA ASP A 235 -12.26 -5.24 -3.40
C ASP A 235 -13.60 -5.82 -2.96
N THR A 236 -13.71 -6.23 -1.69
CA THR A 236 -14.96 -6.80 -1.16
C THR A 236 -15.08 -6.63 0.34
N ASN A 237 -16.32 -6.54 0.82
CA ASN A 237 -16.66 -6.54 2.25
C ASN A 237 -17.14 -7.91 2.77
N ALA A 238 -17.11 -8.95 1.93
CA ALA A 238 -17.69 -10.27 2.23
C ALA A 238 -16.71 -11.42 1.91
N GLU A 239 -16.88 -12.50 2.65
CA GLU A 239 -16.18 -13.78 2.45
C GLU A 239 -17.02 -14.74 1.57
N TYR A 240 -17.61 -14.18 0.49
CA TYR A 240 -18.47 -14.91 -0.43
C TYR A 240 -17.68 -15.39 -1.63
N LEU A 241 -17.35 -16.69 -1.68
CA LEU A 241 -16.42 -17.27 -2.65
C LEU A 241 -16.91 -17.38 -4.10
N PRO A 242 -18.20 -17.68 -4.40
CA PRO A 242 -18.62 -18.02 -5.75
C PRO A 242 -18.20 -17.04 -6.86
N PRO A 243 -18.27 -15.70 -6.70
CA PRO A 243 -17.84 -14.79 -7.75
C PRO A 243 -16.32 -14.76 -7.97
N LEU A 244 -15.54 -15.17 -6.96
CA LEU A 244 -14.08 -15.12 -6.98
C LEU A 244 -13.45 -16.47 -7.32
N GLN A 245 -14.14 -17.58 -7.02
CA GLN A 245 -13.59 -18.92 -7.01
C GLN A 245 -12.85 -19.30 -8.30
N ASP A 246 -13.42 -18.97 -9.46
CA ASP A 246 -12.89 -19.37 -10.76
C ASP A 246 -12.01 -18.31 -11.43
N VAL A 247 -11.81 -17.17 -10.79
CA VAL A 247 -11.08 -16.02 -11.35
C VAL A 247 -10.11 -15.38 -10.37
N SER A 248 -9.92 -15.95 -9.19
CA SER A 248 -9.03 -15.40 -8.15
C SER A 248 -7.60 -15.21 -8.64
N ASP A 249 -7.14 -16.03 -9.55
CA ASP A 249 -5.82 -15.98 -10.17
C ASP A 249 -5.66 -14.87 -11.23
N CYS A 250 -6.74 -14.14 -11.56
CA CYS A 250 -6.72 -12.98 -12.43
C CYS A 250 -6.29 -11.69 -11.74
N PHE A 251 -6.33 -11.65 -10.40
CA PHE A 251 -6.08 -10.44 -9.61
C PHE A 251 -4.71 -10.47 -8.93
N ASP A 252 -4.07 -9.31 -8.81
CA ASP A 252 -2.83 -9.15 -8.03
C ASP A 252 -3.13 -9.25 -6.53
N PHE A 253 -4.15 -8.51 -6.05
CA PHE A 253 -4.54 -8.45 -4.66
C PHE A 253 -6.06 -8.49 -4.50
N LEU A 254 -6.48 -9.02 -3.34
CA LEU A 254 -7.82 -8.87 -2.83
C LEU A 254 -7.79 -7.87 -1.67
N ALA A 255 -8.43 -6.71 -1.85
CA ALA A 255 -8.66 -5.73 -0.82
C ALA A 255 -9.92 -6.11 -0.03
N TYR A 256 -9.77 -6.27 1.31
CA TYR A 256 -10.87 -6.70 2.16
C TYR A 256 -11.32 -5.58 3.09
N GLN A 257 -12.52 -5.07 2.87
CA GLN A 257 -13.11 -3.99 3.65
C GLN A 257 -13.54 -4.51 5.02
N GLN A 258 -12.67 -4.38 6.02
CA GLN A 258 -12.97 -4.82 7.39
C GLN A 258 -13.14 -3.66 8.38
N TYR A 259 -13.71 -2.56 7.93
CA TYR A 259 -13.88 -1.32 8.69
C TYR A 259 -14.47 -1.58 10.08
N GLY A 260 -13.89 -0.94 11.11
CA GLY A 260 -14.31 -1.09 12.50
C GLY A 260 -13.95 -2.44 13.14
N SER A 261 -13.06 -3.20 12.51
CA SER A 261 -12.70 -4.56 12.96
C SER A 261 -11.20 -4.70 13.16
N ASP A 262 -10.82 -5.56 14.09
CA ASP A 262 -9.43 -5.84 14.43
C ASP A 262 -8.84 -7.06 13.68
N ASP A 263 -7.66 -7.50 14.12
CA ASP A 263 -6.92 -8.64 13.59
C ASP A 263 -7.68 -9.97 13.64
N GLN A 264 -8.62 -10.15 14.55
CA GLN A 264 -9.48 -11.37 14.60
C GLN A 264 -10.38 -11.46 13.36
N ARG A 265 -10.83 -10.31 12.83
CA ARG A 265 -11.57 -10.28 11.56
C ARG A 265 -10.67 -10.64 10.39
N THR A 266 -9.44 -10.13 10.37
CA THR A 266 -8.44 -10.47 9.35
C THR A 266 -8.18 -11.98 9.33
N GLN A 267 -7.91 -12.58 10.49
CA GLN A 267 -7.68 -14.02 10.59
C GLN A 267 -8.86 -14.85 10.11
N ARG A 268 -10.08 -14.46 10.49
CA ARG A 268 -11.29 -15.18 10.05
C ARG A 268 -11.47 -15.08 8.54
N ALA A 269 -11.30 -13.89 7.96
CA ALA A 269 -11.42 -13.68 6.53
C ALA A 269 -10.39 -14.50 5.74
N LEU A 270 -9.14 -14.52 6.19
CA LEU A 270 -8.09 -15.35 5.60
C LEU A 270 -8.47 -16.84 5.61
N ASN A 271 -8.95 -17.35 6.74
CA ASN A 271 -9.38 -18.74 6.85
C ASN A 271 -10.51 -19.07 5.85
N ASN A 272 -11.49 -18.17 5.71
CA ASN A 272 -12.64 -18.38 4.83
C ASN A 272 -12.28 -18.21 3.34
N LEU A 273 -11.31 -17.33 3.02
CA LEU A 273 -10.87 -17.08 1.65
C LEU A 273 -9.71 -18.00 1.20
N SER A 274 -9.07 -18.73 2.14
CA SER A 274 -7.93 -19.60 1.87
C SER A 274 -8.13 -20.65 0.74
N PRO A 275 -9.35 -21.13 0.43
CA PRO A 275 -9.54 -22.03 -0.70
C PRO A 275 -9.25 -21.40 -2.06
N VAL A 276 -9.27 -20.07 -2.17
CA VAL A 276 -9.14 -19.35 -3.45
C VAL A 276 -8.04 -18.29 -3.44
N LEU A 277 -7.50 -17.94 -2.26
CA LEU A 277 -6.52 -16.86 -2.09
C LEU A 277 -5.46 -17.25 -1.07
N ASN A 278 -4.19 -17.05 -1.38
CA ASN A 278 -3.11 -17.11 -0.38
C ASN A 278 -3.00 -15.78 0.40
N GLY A 279 -2.38 -15.83 1.59
CA GLY A 279 -2.26 -14.66 2.48
C GLY A 279 -1.47 -13.50 1.87
N GLU A 280 -0.49 -13.79 1.01
CA GLU A 280 0.35 -12.78 0.36
C GLU A 280 -0.42 -11.84 -0.59
N ARG A 281 -1.60 -12.26 -1.03
CA ARG A 281 -2.49 -11.49 -1.91
C ARG A 281 -3.68 -10.90 -1.18
N PHE A 282 -3.73 -11.02 0.14
CA PHE A 282 -4.80 -10.49 0.97
C PHE A 282 -4.40 -9.15 1.59
N VAL A 283 -5.20 -8.12 1.36
CA VAL A 283 -4.94 -6.75 1.83
C VAL A 283 -6.07 -6.28 2.74
N PRO A 284 -5.87 -6.25 4.08
CA PRO A 284 -6.90 -5.79 5.00
C PRO A 284 -7.12 -4.28 4.90
N GLY A 285 -8.38 -3.88 4.73
CA GLY A 285 -8.79 -2.49 4.56
C GLY A 285 -9.37 -1.88 5.83
N LEU A 286 -8.88 -0.70 6.20
CA LEU A 286 -9.27 0.08 7.38
C LEU A 286 -9.54 1.53 6.99
N THR A 287 -10.20 2.28 7.88
CA THR A 287 -10.55 3.68 7.62
C THR A 287 -9.74 4.64 8.48
N PHE A 288 -9.37 5.78 7.88
CA PHE A 288 -9.02 6.98 8.63
C PHE A 288 -10.29 7.75 9.04
N PRO A 289 -10.18 8.67 10.00
CA PRO A 289 -11.25 9.62 10.28
C PRO A 289 -11.72 10.29 8.99
N GLU A 290 -13.02 10.33 8.82
CA GLU A 290 -13.65 11.02 7.72
C GLU A 290 -13.71 12.54 7.99
N GLU A 291 -14.24 13.28 7.03
CA GLU A 291 -14.46 14.72 7.17
C GLU A 291 -15.25 15.06 8.44
N GLN A 292 -14.95 16.19 9.06
CA GLN A 292 -15.59 16.66 10.32
C GLN A 292 -15.37 15.72 11.50
N ASP A 293 -14.18 15.13 11.62
CA ASP A 293 -13.81 14.21 12.70
C ASP A 293 -14.73 12.99 12.85
N ARG A 294 -15.46 12.64 11.80
CA ARG A 294 -16.29 11.43 11.80
C ARG A 294 -15.43 10.18 11.74
N ASN A 295 -14.89 9.80 12.89
CA ASN A 295 -14.21 8.51 13.05
C ASN A 295 -15.24 7.40 13.32
N ARG A 296 -16.14 7.20 12.37
CA ARG A 296 -17.28 6.28 12.49
C ARG A 296 -16.86 4.86 12.83
N TRP A 297 -15.72 4.42 12.37
CA TRP A 297 -15.22 3.07 12.53
C TRP A 297 -14.19 2.91 13.64
N TYR A 298 -13.64 4.03 14.13
CA TYR A 298 -12.64 4.08 15.21
C TYR A 298 -11.36 3.28 14.93
N ASP A 299 -11.02 3.04 13.67
CA ASP A 299 -9.85 2.24 13.28
C ASP A 299 -8.53 2.89 13.71
N THR A 300 -8.50 4.22 13.87
CA THR A 300 -7.33 5.02 14.25
C THR A 300 -7.46 5.67 15.63
N LYS A 301 -8.29 5.14 16.53
CA LYS A 301 -8.50 5.72 17.87
C LYS A 301 -7.19 5.79 18.68
N GLU A 302 -7.14 6.75 19.59
CA GLU A 302 -6.07 6.86 20.60
C GLU A 302 -6.38 6.00 21.86
N PRO A 303 -5.35 5.43 22.53
CA PRO A 303 -3.96 5.44 22.09
C PRO A 303 -3.76 4.53 20.87
N TYR A 304 -2.93 4.94 19.92
CA TYR A 304 -2.77 4.25 18.62
C TYR A 304 -2.51 2.75 18.76
N MET A 305 -1.71 2.33 19.73
CA MET A 305 -1.39 0.90 19.96
C MET A 305 -2.61 0.03 20.34
N GLU A 306 -3.72 0.63 20.71
CA GLU A 306 -4.99 -0.05 20.97
C GLU A 306 -5.96 0.01 19.79
N SER A 307 -5.59 0.75 18.74
CA SER A 307 -6.40 0.90 17.54
C SER A 307 -6.49 -0.39 16.72
N ASN A 308 -7.56 -0.52 15.94
CA ASN A 308 -7.69 -1.62 14.98
C ASN A 308 -6.55 -1.57 13.95
N MET A 309 -6.19 -0.38 13.50
CA MET A 309 -5.12 -0.18 12.53
C MET A 309 -3.78 -0.74 13.02
N TYR A 310 -3.41 -0.46 14.30
CA TYR A 310 -2.18 -1.02 14.87
C TYR A 310 -2.24 -2.55 14.98
N LYS A 311 -3.37 -3.10 15.47
CA LYS A 311 -3.54 -4.55 15.64
C LYS A 311 -3.44 -5.29 14.30
N VAL A 312 -4.13 -4.77 13.27
CA VAL A 312 -4.12 -5.36 11.93
C VAL A 312 -2.75 -5.23 11.27
N ALA A 313 -2.09 -4.06 11.38
CA ALA A 313 -0.74 -3.87 10.87
C ALA A 313 0.27 -4.83 11.51
N ARG A 314 0.20 -5.01 12.85
CA ARG A 314 1.04 -5.96 13.57
C ARG A 314 0.76 -7.40 13.13
N TYR A 315 -0.51 -7.79 13.04
CA TYR A 315 -0.90 -9.12 12.59
C TYR A 315 -0.40 -9.39 11.17
N SER A 316 -0.57 -8.44 10.25
CA SER A 316 -0.10 -8.55 8.87
C SER A 316 1.43 -8.72 8.79
N TYR A 317 2.16 -8.00 9.64
CA TYR A 317 3.61 -8.14 9.74
C TYR A 317 4.02 -9.51 10.27
N GLU A 318 3.43 -9.96 11.39
CA GLU A 318 3.73 -11.24 12.06
C GLU A 318 3.35 -12.46 11.20
N ASN A 319 2.38 -12.34 10.30
CA ASN A 319 1.87 -13.42 9.44
C ASN A 319 2.25 -13.28 7.97
N ASN A 320 3.10 -12.32 7.65
CA ASN A 320 3.62 -12.07 6.30
C ASN A 320 2.50 -11.90 5.23
N LEU A 321 1.48 -11.07 5.56
CA LEU A 321 0.42 -10.67 4.63
C LEU A 321 0.88 -9.51 3.76
#